data_13aeb669dfdb0eaf8a2ae44d71b434a1
#
_entry.id   13aeb669dfdb0eaf8a2ae44d71b434a1
#
_cell.length_a   1.000
_cell.length_b   1.000
_cell.length_c   1.000
_cell.angle_alpha   90.00
_cell.angle_beta   90.00
_cell.angle_gamma   90.00
#
_symmetry.space_group_name_H-M   'P 1'
#
loop_
_entity.id
_entity.type
_entity.pdbx_description
1 polymer ?
#
loop_
_entity_poly.entity_id
_entity_poly.type
_entity_poly.pdbx_seq_one_letter_code
_entity_poly.pdbx_strand_id
1 'polypeptide(L)'
;MKLIFYGNRKSLIAIMICAVLLSGSHVAHATNEPEPTYSSQQTGKIKGTVTDTNGETVIGASIVLKGTTNGTITDIEGNFTLSDVPANGTIQVSFIGYKTLEVQVKGQTSFNLTLSEDAETLDEVVVVGYGTMKK
;
A
#
# COMPACT_ATOMS: atom_id res chain seq x y z
N MET A 1 -40.72 62.42 -11.66
CA MET A 1 -39.29 62.18 -11.32
C MET A 1 -38.99 60.73 -11.00
N LYS A 2 -39.80 60.07 -10.21
CA LYS A 2 -39.51 58.65 -9.86
C LYS A 2 -39.52 57.69 -11.04
N LEU A 3 -40.36 57.92 -12.06
CA LEU A 3 -40.43 57.08 -13.25
C LEU A 3 -39.18 57.16 -14.14
N ILE A 4 -38.56 58.34 -14.22
CA ILE A 4 -37.34 58.55 -15.01
C ILE A 4 -36.17 57.82 -14.39
N PHE A 5 -36.02 57.81 -13.07
CA PHE A 5 -35.03 57.03 -12.36
C PHE A 5 -35.20 55.53 -12.52
N TYR A 6 -36.43 55.08 -12.57
CA TYR A 6 -36.76 53.67 -12.72
C TYR A 6 -36.40 53.13 -14.11
N GLY A 7 -36.60 53.94 -15.15
CA GLY A 7 -36.21 53.59 -16.50
C GLY A 7 -34.68 53.47 -16.66
N ASN A 8 -33.95 54.42 -16.07
CA ASN A 8 -32.49 54.40 -16.14
C ASN A 8 -31.85 53.22 -15.40
N ARG A 9 -32.44 52.78 -14.32
CA ARG A 9 -31.93 51.62 -13.60
C ARG A 9 -32.02 50.34 -14.43
N LYS A 10 -33.07 50.16 -15.18
CA LYS A 10 -33.25 48.99 -16.06
C LYS A 10 -32.25 49.02 -17.23
N SER A 11 -32.03 50.21 -17.80
CA SER A 11 -31.04 50.42 -18.85
C SER A 11 -29.63 50.15 -18.35
N LEU A 12 -29.30 50.59 -17.15
CA LEU A 12 -27.98 50.36 -16.55
C LEU A 12 -27.75 48.89 -16.28
N ILE A 13 -28.73 48.15 -15.83
CA ILE A 13 -28.67 46.73 -15.63
C ILE A 13 -28.46 45.97 -16.96
N ALA A 14 -29.17 46.42 -18.02
CA ALA A 14 -29.01 45.81 -19.34
C ALA A 14 -27.61 46.04 -19.91
N ILE A 15 -27.07 47.23 -19.71
CA ILE A 15 -25.69 47.56 -20.12
C ILE A 15 -24.67 46.76 -19.33
N MET A 16 -24.88 46.57 -18.04
CA MET A 16 -24.04 45.75 -17.19
C MET A 16 -24.05 44.26 -17.63
N ILE A 17 -25.19 43.72 -17.98
CA ILE A 17 -25.32 42.34 -18.48
C ILE A 17 -24.60 42.20 -19.82
N CYS A 18 -24.73 43.16 -20.73
CA CYS A 18 -24.01 43.16 -22.00
C CYS A 18 -22.50 43.27 -21.82
N ALA A 19 -22.02 44.07 -20.87
CA ALA A 19 -20.61 44.20 -20.57
C ALA A 19 -20.02 42.86 -20.02
N VAL A 20 -20.77 42.16 -19.22
CA VAL A 20 -20.37 40.84 -18.71
C VAL A 20 -20.34 39.79 -19.83
N LEU A 21 -21.27 39.88 -20.79
CA LEU A 21 -21.29 38.96 -21.91
C LEU A 21 -20.16 39.23 -22.93
N LEU A 22 -19.73 40.49 -23.06
CA LEU A 22 -18.62 40.87 -23.94
C LEU A 22 -17.25 40.61 -23.34
N SER A 23 -17.12 40.58 -22.02
CA SER A 23 -15.87 40.22 -21.35
C SER A 23 -15.73 38.69 -21.14
N GLY A 24 -16.70 37.93 -21.60
CA GLY A 24 -16.72 36.46 -21.48
C GLY A 24 -15.87 35.67 -22.46
N SER A 25 -14.98 36.33 -23.21
CA SER A 25 -13.92 35.60 -23.93
C SER A 25 -12.67 35.43 -23.07
N HIS A 26 -12.88 35.00 -21.82
CA HIS A 26 -11.82 34.31 -21.15
C HIS A 26 -11.75 32.93 -21.81
N VAL A 27 -10.90 32.84 -22.82
CA VAL A 27 -10.38 31.56 -23.23
C VAL A 27 -9.78 30.93 -21.97
N ALA A 28 -10.52 30.08 -21.35
CA ALA A 28 -9.94 29.21 -20.38
C ALA A 28 -8.87 28.41 -21.13
N HIS A 29 -7.64 28.87 -21.06
CA HIS A 29 -6.51 28.05 -21.39
C HIS A 29 -6.56 26.94 -20.34
N ALA A 30 -7.22 25.84 -20.71
CA ALA A 30 -6.96 24.59 -20.06
C ALA A 30 -5.49 24.30 -20.38
N THR A 31 -4.61 24.76 -19.52
CA THR A 31 -3.29 24.17 -19.43
C THR A 31 -3.57 22.73 -19.08
N ASN A 32 -3.47 21.85 -20.07
CA ASN A 32 -3.28 20.46 -19.83
C ASN A 32 -1.89 20.32 -19.17
N GLU A 33 -1.79 20.80 -17.93
CA GLU A 33 -0.80 20.23 -17.05
C GLU A 33 -1.21 18.77 -16.92
N PRO A 34 -0.34 17.83 -17.26
CA PRO A 34 -0.61 16.44 -16.91
C PRO A 34 -0.76 16.43 -15.39
N GLU A 35 -1.99 16.35 -14.94
CA GLU A 35 -2.23 16.01 -13.56
C GLU A 35 -1.37 14.76 -13.28
N PRO A 36 -0.56 14.79 -12.24
CA PRO A 36 0.12 13.58 -11.84
C PRO A 36 -0.98 12.55 -11.66
N THR A 37 -1.08 11.65 -12.60
CA THR A 37 -1.89 10.46 -12.46
C THR A 37 -1.27 9.72 -11.29
N TYR A 38 -1.77 10.03 -10.11
CA TYR A 38 -1.59 9.12 -8.99
C TYR A 38 -2.33 7.86 -9.42
N SER A 39 -1.58 6.97 -10.03
CA SER A 39 -2.01 5.60 -10.12
C SER A 39 -2.26 5.18 -8.68
N SER A 40 -3.50 5.25 -8.26
CA SER A 40 -3.90 4.64 -7.01
C SER A 40 -3.62 3.15 -7.21
N GLN A 41 -2.44 2.71 -6.78
CA GLN A 41 -2.17 1.29 -6.68
C GLN A 41 -3.28 0.72 -5.83
N GLN A 42 -4.11 -0.07 -6.46
CA GLN A 42 -5.20 -0.74 -5.78
C GLN A 42 -4.58 -1.69 -4.77
N THR A 43 -4.58 -1.28 -3.52
CA THR A 43 -4.13 -2.10 -2.41
C THR A 43 -5.26 -3.00 -1.96
N GLY A 44 -4.93 -4.23 -1.62
CA GLY A 44 -5.88 -5.22 -1.16
C GLY A 44 -5.50 -5.79 0.20
N LYS A 45 -6.36 -6.63 0.70
CA LYS A 45 -6.14 -7.41 1.91
C LYS A 45 -5.77 -8.83 1.52
N ILE A 46 -4.68 -9.33 2.05
CA ILE A 46 -4.26 -10.72 1.87
C ILE A 46 -4.38 -11.49 3.20
N LYS A 47 -4.60 -12.77 3.09
CA LYS A 47 -4.64 -13.69 4.22
C LYS A 47 -3.96 -15.00 3.85
N GLY A 48 -3.55 -15.75 4.84
CA GLY A 48 -2.93 -17.03 4.58
C GLY A 48 -2.56 -17.77 5.85
N THR A 49 -1.94 -18.92 5.65
CA THR A 49 -1.46 -19.78 6.72
C THR A 49 0.02 -20.06 6.51
N VAL A 50 0.79 -20.06 7.59
CA VAL A 50 2.21 -20.40 7.60
C VAL A 50 2.41 -21.72 8.33
N THR A 51 3.04 -22.67 7.65
CA THR A 51 3.41 -23.98 8.18
C THR A 51 4.90 -24.24 7.98
N ASP A 52 5.42 -25.21 8.66
CA ASP A 52 6.76 -25.73 8.41
C ASP A 52 6.73 -26.90 7.42
N THR A 53 7.90 -27.48 7.14
CA THR A 53 8.05 -28.63 6.25
C THR A 53 7.41 -29.91 6.79
N ASN A 54 7.12 -29.97 8.07
CA ASN A 54 6.44 -31.09 8.73
C ASN A 54 4.90 -30.94 8.68
N GLY A 55 4.41 -29.79 8.24
CA GLY A 55 2.98 -29.47 8.23
C GLY A 55 2.47 -28.86 9.54
N GLU A 56 3.37 -28.55 10.48
CA GLU A 56 3.00 -27.88 11.72
C GLU A 56 2.83 -26.38 11.50
N THR A 57 1.88 -25.77 12.20
CA THR A 57 1.65 -24.33 12.11
C THR A 57 2.75 -23.55 12.80
N VAL A 58 3.24 -22.49 12.13
CA VAL A 58 4.26 -21.60 12.69
C VAL A 58 3.56 -20.42 13.37
N ILE A 59 3.61 -20.38 14.68
CA ILE A 59 3.00 -19.35 15.52
C ILE A 59 3.98 -18.21 15.73
N GLY A 60 3.53 -16.97 15.53
CA GLY A 60 4.37 -15.79 15.75
C GLY A 60 5.34 -15.48 14.62
N ALA A 61 5.19 -16.11 13.46
CA ALA A 61 5.96 -15.74 12.26
C ALA A 61 5.64 -14.32 11.83
N SER A 62 6.66 -13.58 11.46
CA SER A 62 6.54 -12.20 10.99
C SER A 62 6.29 -12.17 9.49
N ILE A 63 5.23 -11.50 9.06
CA ILE A 63 4.91 -11.26 7.65
C ILE A 63 4.99 -9.75 7.41
N VAL A 64 5.88 -9.31 6.53
CA VAL A 64 6.12 -7.89 6.25
C VAL A 64 6.02 -7.66 4.74
N LEU A 65 5.37 -6.57 4.36
CA LEU A 65 5.44 -6.09 2.98
C LEU A 65 6.83 -5.51 2.73
N LYS A 66 7.59 -6.15 1.85
CA LYS A 66 8.98 -5.78 1.57
C LYS A 66 9.12 -4.31 1.16
N GLY A 67 10.08 -3.62 1.77
CA GLY A 67 10.31 -2.20 1.53
C GLY A 67 9.41 -1.26 2.34
N THR A 68 8.58 -1.78 3.23
CA THR A 68 7.68 -0.99 4.09
C THR A 68 7.76 -1.47 5.54
N THR A 69 7.10 -0.73 6.43
CA THR A 69 6.91 -1.14 7.83
C THR A 69 5.56 -1.85 8.06
N ASN A 70 4.79 -2.05 6.98
CA ASN A 70 3.51 -2.73 7.06
C ASN A 70 3.72 -4.24 7.25
N GLY A 71 3.29 -4.75 8.39
CA GLY A 71 3.49 -6.14 8.73
C GLY A 71 2.49 -6.66 9.75
N THR A 72 2.47 -7.97 9.92
CA THR A 72 1.64 -8.69 10.88
C THR A 72 2.38 -9.94 11.37
N ILE A 73 1.80 -10.63 12.33
CA ILE A 73 2.31 -11.92 12.83
C ILE A 73 1.24 -12.99 12.73
N THR A 74 1.66 -14.25 12.63
CA THR A 74 0.73 -15.38 12.65
C THR A 74 0.15 -15.61 14.04
N ASP A 75 -1.10 -16.07 14.06
CA ASP A 75 -1.82 -16.43 15.27
C ASP A 75 -1.51 -17.88 15.71
N ILE A 76 -2.25 -18.35 16.70
CA ILE A 76 -2.08 -19.72 17.26
C ILE A 76 -2.39 -20.84 16.26
N GLU A 77 -3.10 -20.53 15.20
CA GLU A 77 -3.41 -21.47 14.11
C GLU A 77 -2.48 -21.28 12.90
N GLY A 78 -1.50 -20.38 13.01
CA GLY A 78 -0.60 -20.05 11.91
C GLY A 78 -1.20 -19.15 10.84
N ASN A 79 -2.39 -18.60 11.10
CA ASN A 79 -3.07 -17.71 10.16
C ASN A 79 -2.56 -16.27 10.28
N PHE A 80 -2.53 -15.57 9.16
CA PHE A 80 -2.22 -14.14 9.12
C PHE A 80 -3.18 -13.38 8.21
N THR A 81 -3.29 -12.10 8.46
CA THR A 81 -3.99 -11.15 7.60
C THR A 81 -3.18 -9.88 7.50
N LEU A 82 -2.92 -9.42 6.29
CA LEU A 82 -2.19 -8.18 6.03
C LEU A 82 -3.00 -7.30 5.09
N SER A 83 -3.24 -6.06 5.51
CA SER A 83 -3.97 -5.05 4.73
C SER A 83 -3.02 -4.15 3.96
N ASP A 84 -3.56 -3.37 3.02
CA ASP A 84 -2.80 -2.38 2.23
C ASP A 84 -1.63 -2.97 1.45
N VAL A 85 -1.86 -4.12 0.84
CA VAL A 85 -0.88 -4.82 0.02
C VAL A 85 -1.16 -4.56 -1.46
N PRO A 86 -0.21 -3.96 -2.20
CA PRO A 86 -0.38 -3.78 -3.64
C PRO A 86 -0.30 -5.12 -4.38
N ALA A 87 -1.00 -5.21 -5.51
CA ALA A 87 -1.03 -6.44 -6.31
C ALA A 87 0.35 -6.88 -6.82
N ASN A 88 1.27 -5.95 -6.99
CA ASN A 88 2.65 -6.20 -7.41
C ASN A 88 3.65 -6.24 -6.24
N GLY A 89 3.15 -6.27 -5.01
CA GLY A 89 3.98 -6.31 -3.80
C GLY A 89 4.67 -7.66 -3.60
N THR A 90 5.69 -7.66 -2.76
CA THR A 90 6.37 -8.86 -2.28
C THR A 90 6.25 -8.89 -0.76
N ILE A 91 5.80 -10.01 -0.23
CA ILE A 91 5.77 -10.25 1.22
C ILE A 91 6.99 -11.07 1.63
N GLN A 92 7.53 -10.74 2.77
CA GLN A 92 8.64 -11.43 3.39
C GLN A 92 8.15 -12.08 4.67
N VAL A 93 8.36 -13.39 4.78
CA VAL A 93 7.97 -14.17 5.97
C VAL A 93 9.22 -14.65 6.67
N SER A 94 9.31 -14.39 7.95
CA SER A 94 10.47 -14.77 8.75
C SER A 94 10.06 -15.26 10.13
N PHE A 95 10.81 -16.22 10.63
CA PHE A 95 10.68 -16.75 11.99
C PHE A 95 12.03 -17.26 12.47
N ILE A 96 12.26 -17.18 13.77
CA ILE A 96 13.53 -17.66 14.34
C ILE A 96 13.71 -19.17 14.10
N GLY A 97 14.86 -19.58 13.61
CA GLY A 97 15.16 -20.97 13.28
C GLY A 97 14.71 -21.40 11.87
N TYR A 98 14.14 -20.51 11.09
CA TYR A 98 13.68 -20.78 9.74
C TYR A 98 14.31 -19.83 8.72
N LYS A 99 14.45 -20.30 7.50
CA LYS A 99 14.89 -19.45 6.37
C LYS A 99 13.80 -18.45 6.02
N THR A 100 14.21 -17.22 5.75
CA THR A 100 13.30 -16.18 5.30
C THR A 100 12.73 -16.52 3.92
N LEU A 101 11.41 -16.45 3.80
CA LEU A 101 10.69 -16.72 2.56
C LEU A 101 10.18 -15.42 1.96
N GLU A 102 10.45 -15.19 0.68
CA GLU A 102 9.89 -14.08 -0.08
C GLU A 102 8.87 -14.59 -1.10
N VAL A 103 7.70 -13.98 -1.12
CA VAL A 103 6.59 -14.37 -2.01
C VAL A 103 6.03 -13.15 -2.70
N GLN A 104 5.93 -13.22 -4.01
CA GLN A 104 5.26 -12.19 -4.81
C GLN A 104 3.75 -12.37 -4.73
N VAL A 105 3.05 -11.28 -4.45
CA VAL A 105 1.59 -11.31 -4.28
C VAL A 105 0.85 -11.60 -5.59
N LYS A 106 1.25 -10.99 -6.69
CA LYS A 106 0.68 -11.20 -8.05
C LYS A 106 -0.86 -11.15 -8.08
N GLY A 107 -1.44 -10.26 -7.29
CA GLY A 107 -2.89 -10.11 -7.19
C GLY A 107 -3.61 -11.21 -6.43
N GLN A 108 -2.91 -12.15 -5.84
CA GLN A 108 -3.52 -13.20 -5.00
C GLN A 108 -3.91 -12.66 -3.64
N THR A 109 -5.00 -13.17 -3.10
CA THR A 109 -5.54 -12.77 -1.79
C THR A 109 -5.38 -13.85 -0.72
N SER A 110 -5.08 -15.08 -1.10
CA SER A 110 -4.94 -16.21 -0.20
C SER A 110 -3.63 -16.94 -0.45
N PHE A 111 -2.92 -17.27 0.63
CA PHE A 111 -1.59 -17.87 0.59
C PHE A 111 -1.47 -19.05 1.56
N ASN A 112 -0.81 -20.10 1.11
CA ASN A 112 -0.33 -21.19 1.96
C ASN A 112 1.19 -21.17 1.85
N LEU A 113 1.85 -20.80 2.93
CA LEU A 113 3.30 -20.58 2.96
C LEU A 113 3.97 -21.65 3.82
N THR A 114 5.03 -22.25 3.31
CA THR A 114 5.81 -23.25 4.03
C THR A 114 7.21 -22.73 4.28
N LEU A 115 7.61 -22.65 5.53
CA LEU A 115 8.95 -22.28 5.97
C LEU A 115 9.85 -23.50 6.09
N SER A 116 11.07 -23.37 5.59
CA SER A 116 12.11 -24.39 5.77
C SER A 116 12.99 -24.04 6.97
N GLU A 117 13.34 -25.02 7.75
CA GLU A 117 14.27 -24.84 8.86
C GLU A 117 15.63 -24.36 8.36
N ASP A 118 16.22 -23.45 9.11
CA ASP A 118 17.56 -22.95 8.84
C ASP A 118 18.59 -23.68 9.73
N ALA A 119 18.98 -24.84 9.27
CA ALA A 119 19.96 -25.66 9.97
C ALA A 119 21.35 -25.00 10.05
N GLU A 120 21.69 -24.14 9.12
CA GLU A 120 22.99 -23.47 9.09
C GLU A 120 23.15 -22.51 10.27
N THR A 121 22.09 -21.81 10.64
CA THR A 121 22.14 -20.87 11.77
C THR A 121 22.42 -21.59 13.09
N LEU A 122 21.85 -22.75 13.29
CA LEU A 122 22.08 -23.57 14.48
C LEU A 122 23.48 -24.15 14.52
N ASP A 123 23.99 -24.64 13.41
CA ASP A 123 25.34 -25.15 13.27
C ASP A 123 26.40 -24.06 13.52
N GLU A 124 26.17 -22.86 13.01
CA GLU A 124 27.07 -21.73 13.20
C GLU A 124 27.18 -21.36 14.68
N VAL A 125 26.09 -21.29 15.41
CA VAL A 125 26.09 -20.98 16.84
C VAL A 125 26.84 -22.05 17.63
N VAL A 126 26.62 -23.31 17.35
CA VAL A 126 27.30 -24.41 18.01
C VAL A 126 28.80 -24.43 17.74
N VAL A 127 29.21 -24.19 16.49
CA VAL A 127 30.62 -24.19 16.11
C VAL A 127 31.39 -23.03 16.78
N VAL A 128 30.82 -21.85 16.83
CA VAL A 128 31.46 -20.69 17.48
C VAL A 128 31.66 -20.93 18.97
N GLY A 129 30.63 -21.40 19.67
CA GLY A 129 30.73 -21.68 21.09
C GLY A 129 31.70 -22.77 21.45
N TYR A 130 31.83 -23.76 20.62
CA TYR A 130 32.63 -24.93 20.91
C TYR A 130 34.09 -24.79 20.44
N GLY A 131 34.31 -24.16 19.29
CA GLY A 131 35.65 -24.04 18.69
C GLY A 131 36.65 -23.26 19.52
N THR A 132 36.20 -22.27 20.27
CA THR A 132 37.04 -21.44 21.12
C THR A 132 37.49 -22.14 22.39
N MET A 133 36.80 -23.13 22.83
CA MET A 133 37.13 -23.82 24.09
C MET A 133 38.25 -24.84 23.95
N LYS A 134 38.53 -25.28 22.78
CA LYS A 134 39.48 -26.35 22.53
C LYS A 134 40.92 -25.91 22.48
N LYS A 135 41.09 -24.64 22.46
CA LYS A 135 42.45 -24.08 22.39
C LYS A 135 42.85 -23.53 23.71
#